data_cf8a2c2375d0bd9138c7b603ae9a8b7a
#
_entry.id   cf8a2c2375d0bd9138c7b603ae9a8b7a
#
_cell.length_a   1.000
_cell.length_b   1.000
_cell.length_c   1.000
_cell.angle_alpha   90.00
_cell.angle_beta   90.00
_cell.angle_gamma   90.00
#
_symmetry.space_group_name_H-M   'P 1'
#
loop_
_entity.id
_entity.type
_entity.pdbx_description
1 polymer ?
#
loop_
_entity_poly.entity_id
_entity_poly.type
_entity_poly.pdbx_seq_one_letter_code
_entity_poly.pdbx_strand_id
1 'polypeptide(L)'
;MYEYFVEEVKNVVDGDTIDVVIDLGFDILFASRVRLAGIDTPESRTTDKAEKALGIEAKEYLKKQLKDAKSVVIRTEKMNSSEKYGRILGWVYVNGESESVNNKMINDGYAWGYLGETKIKDFEVLKKARSKSGK
;
A
#
# COMPACT_ATOMS: atom_id res chain seq x y z
N MET A 1 18.26 -1.73 4.90
CA MET A 1 17.05 -1.57 4.09
C MET A 1 17.42 -1.45 2.62
N TYR A 2 16.72 -2.16 1.77
CA TYR A 2 16.96 -2.16 0.33
C TYR A 2 15.93 -1.29 -0.37
N GLU A 3 16.34 -0.62 -1.45
CA GLU A 3 15.51 0.36 -2.12
C GLU A 3 15.53 0.10 -3.63
N TYR A 4 14.34 0.10 -4.24
CA TYR A 4 14.18 -0.19 -5.66
C TYR A 4 13.27 0.83 -6.32
N PHE A 5 13.64 1.30 -7.50
CA PHE A 5 12.76 2.14 -8.31
C PHE A 5 11.68 1.30 -8.97
N VAL A 6 10.48 1.85 -9.05
CA VAL A 6 9.37 1.23 -9.77
C VAL A 6 9.32 1.83 -11.17
N GLU A 7 9.50 0.97 -12.17
CA GLU A 7 9.42 1.38 -13.58
C GLU A 7 7.98 1.68 -13.99
N GLU A 8 7.04 0.85 -13.51
CA GLU A 8 5.63 0.98 -13.88
C GLU A 8 4.76 0.40 -12.78
N VAL A 9 3.67 1.09 -12.47
CA VAL A 9 2.57 0.55 -11.65
C VAL A 9 1.53 0.01 -12.60
N LYS A 10 1.41 -1.32 -12.70
CA LYS A 10 0.49 -1.95 -13.64
C LYS A 10 -0.95 -1.93 -13.16
N ASN A 11 -1.15 -2.17 -11.87
CA ASN A 11 -2.48 -2.30 -11.32
C ASN A 11 -2.48 -2.07 -9.81
N VAL A 12 -3.53 -1.45 -9.32
CA VAL A 12 -3.82 -1.37 -7.89
C VAL A 12 -4.89 -2.42 -7.62
N VAL A 13 -4.49 -3.50 -6.95
CA VAL A 13 -5.37 -4.67 -6.72
C VAL A 13 -6.34 -4.39 -5.58
N ASP A 14 -5.81 -3.84 -4.50
CA ASP A 14 -6.54 -3.46 -3.29
C ASP A 14 -5.84 -2.26 -2.65
N GLY A 15 -6.40 -1.74 -1.57
CA GLY A 15 -5.79 -0.63 -0.85
C GLY A 15 -4.40 -0.93 -0.28
N ASP A 16 -4.03 -2.18 -0.16
CA ASP A 16 -2.76 -2.61 0.39
C ASP A 16 -1.93 -3.50 -0.55
N THR A 17 -2.32 -3.61 -1.82
CA THR A 17 -1.68 -4.53 -2.76
C THR A 17 -1.63 -3.93 -4.16
N ILE A 18 -0.43 -3.94 -4.76
CA ILE A 18 -0.20 -3.39 -6.11
C ILE A 18 0.59 -4.39 -6.95
N ASP A 19 0.38 -4.33 -8.27
CA ASP A 19 1.19 -5.05 -9.25
C ASP A 19 2.10 -4.03 -9.93
N VAL A 20 3.40 -4.27 -9.92
CA VAL A 20 4.41 -3.34 -10.41
C VAL A 20 5.47 -4.03 -11.25
N VAL A 21 6.20 -3.23 -12.00
CA VAL A 21 7.46 -3.64 -12.62
C VAL A 21 8.56 -2.89 -11.87
N ILE A 22 9.46 -3.64 -11.25
CA ILE A 22 10.56 -3.12 -10.44
C ILE A 22 11.82 -3.09 -11.29
N ASP A 23 12.54 -1.98 -11.23
CA ASP A 23 13.84 -1.83 -11.86
C ASP A 23 14.93 -2.34 -10.90
N LEU A 24 15.55 -3.46 -11.26
CA LEU A 24 16.62 -4.06 -10.47
C LEU A 24 18.01 -3.54 -10.86
N GLY A 25 18.07 -2.59 -11.80
CA GLY A 25 19.34 -2.14 -12.35
C GLY A 25 19.83 -3.08 -13.45
N PHE A 26 20.89 -2.66 -14.15
CA PHE A 26 21.49 -3.45 -15.24
C PHE A 26 20.51 -3.84 -16.35
N ASP A 27 19.50 -2.99 -16.59
CA ASP A 27 18.41 -3.25 -17.55
C ASP A 27 17.57 -4.50 -17.21
N ILE A 28 17.56 -4.90 -15.93
CA ILE A 28 16.75 -6.03 -15.46
C ILE A 28 15.47 -5.49 -14.83
N LEU A 29 14.32 -5.90 -15.39
CA LEU A 29 13.01 -5.56 -14.88
C LEU A 29 12.34 -6.79 -14.28
N PHE A 30 11.70 -6.61 -13.15
CA PHE A 30 11.05 -7.71 -12.43
C PHE A 30 9.60 -7.35 -12.14
N ALA A 31 8.67 -8.07 -12.76
CA ALA A 31 7.24 -7.89 -12.51
C ALA A 31 6.84 -8.67 -11.28
N SER A 32 6.21 -8.01 -10.32
CA SER A 32 5.81 -8.67 -9.07
C SER A 32 4.62 -7.98 -8.45
N ARG A 33 3.95 -8.71 -7.57
CA ARG A 33 2.92 -8.17 -6.69
C ARG A 33 3.57 -7.73 -5.39
N VAL A 34 3.21 -6.56 -4.90
CA VAL A 34 3.73 -5.99 -3.66
C VAL A 34 2.60 -5.78 -2.67
N ARG A 35 2.76 -6.33 -1.48
CA ARG A 35 1.90 -6.08 -0.33
C ARG A 35 2.49 -4.91 0.46
N LEU A 36 1.71 -3.88 0.72
CA LEU A 36 2.18 -2.75 1.51
C LEU A 36 2.39 -3.18 2.96
N ALA A 37 3.61 -2.99 3.44
CA ALA A 37 4.01 -3.42 4.78
C ALA A 37 3.39 -2.53 5.88
N GLY A 38 3.12 -3.14 7.01
CA GLY A 38 2.70 -2.43 8.22
C GLY A 38 1.26 -1.95 8.23
N ILE A 39 0.48 -2.23 7.19
CA ILE A 39 -0.92 -1.80 7.11
C ILE A 39 -1.84 -2.93 6.72
N ASP A 40 -3.12 -2.74 7.01
CA ASP A 40 -4.22 -3.53 6.49
C ASP A 40 -5.32 -2.56 6.08
N THR A 41 -6.09 -2.90 5.05
CA THR A 41 -7.19 -2.07 4.54
C THR A 41 -8.49 -2.86 4.53
N PRO A 42 -9.64 -2.17 4.55
CA PRO A 42 -10.92 -2.85 4.34
C PRO A 42 -10.93 -3.58 2.99
N GLU A 43 -11.60 -4.71 2.95
CA GLU A 43 -11.67 -5.51 1.73
C GLU A 43 -12.60 -4.87 0.70
N SER A 44 -12.13 -4.77 -0.55
CA SER A 44 -12.93 -4.21 -1.64
C SER A 44 -13.79 -5.25 -2.34
N ARG A 45 -13.58 -6.54 -2.05
CA ARG A 45 -14.28 -7.67 -2.70
C ARG A 45 -15.08 -8.52 -1.72
N THR A 46 -15.61 -7.89 -0.69
CA THR A 46 -16.43 -8.57 0.31
C THR A 46 -17.92 -8.39 -0.01
N THR A 47 -18.76 -9.26 0.55
CA THR A 47 -20.21 -9.11 0.48
C THR A 47 -20.75 -8.11 1.49
N ASP A 48 -19.96 -7.73 2.49
CA ASP A 48 -20.29 -6.69 3.45
C ASP A 48 -20.22 -5.32 2.75
N LYS A 49 -21.36 -4.70 2.51
CA LYS A 49 -21.44 -3.46 1.74
C LYS A 49 -20.70 -2.30 2.40
N ALA A 50 -20.72 -2.22 3.73
CA ALA A 50 -20.03 -1.14 4.45
C ALA A 50 -18.52 -1.30 4.33
N GLU A 51 -18.01 -2.50 4.53
CA GLU A 51 -16.59 -2.79 4.37
C GLU A 51 -16.15 -2.60 2.92
N LYS A 52 -16.94 -3.06 1.96
CA LYS A 52 -16.65 -2.92 0.54
C LYS A 52 -16.50 -1.46 0.13
N ALA A 53 -17.38 -0.60 0.59
CA ALA A 53 -17.31 0.83 0.29
C ALA A 53 -15.98 1.44 0.80
N LEU A 54 -15.60 1.12 2.04
CA LEU A 54 -14.36 1.58 2.63
C LEU A 54 -13.14 1.00 1.90
N GLY A 55 -13.22 -0.26 1.48
CA GLY A 55 -12.16 -0.92 0.70
C GLY A 55 -11.96 -0.27 -0.66
N ILE A 56 -13.03 0.08 -1.34
CA ILE A 56 -12.97 0.79 -2.63
C ILE A 56 -12.35 2.17 -2.43
N GLU A 57 -12.72 2.88 -1.37
CA GLU A 57 -12.14 4.19 -1.06
C GLU A 57 -10.63 4.09 -0.80
N ALA A 58 -10.20 3.08 -0.05
CA ALA A 58 -8.77 2.85 0.21
C ALA A 58 -8.02 2.56 -1.09
N LYS A 59 -8.60 1.73 -1.94
CA LYS A 59 -8.03 1.41 -3.27
C LYS A 59 -7.91 2.67 -4.12
N GLU A 60 -8.92 3.50 -4.17
CA GLU A 60 -8.90 4.74 -4.96
C GLU A 60 -7.90 5.75 -4.40
N TYR A 61 -7.76 5.83 -3.08
CA TYR A 61 -6.74 6.67 -2.45
C TYR A 61 -5.33 6.26 -2.91
N LEU A 62 -5.03 4.97 -2.81
CA LEU A 62 -3.73 4.45 -3.23
C LEU A 62 -3.49 4.67 -4.73
N LYS A 63 -4.50 4.41 -5.54
CA LYS A 63 -4.45 4.61 -6.99
C LYS A 63 -4.09 6.05 -7.33
N LYS A 64 -4.71 7.03 -6.65
CA LYS A 64 -4.45 8.44 -6.86
C LYS A 64 -3.02 8.81 -6.45
N GLN A 65 -2.56 8.33 -5.29
CA GLN A 65 -1.19 8.58 -4.83
C GLN A 65 -0.16 8.14 -5.86
N LEU A 66 -0.36 6.97 -6.46
CA LEU A 66 0.57 6.42 -7.43
C LEU A 66 0.44 7.04 -8.81
N LYS A 67 -0.78 7.35 -9.24
CA LYS A 67 -1.04 7.97 -10.54
C LYS A 67 -0.43 9.37 -10.64
N ASP A 68 -0.54 10.15 -9.58
CA ASP A 68 -0.03 11.52 -9.57
C ASP A 68 1.47 11.59 -9.27
N ALA A 69 2.10 10.46 -8.96
CA ALA A 69 3.50 10.41 -8.59
C ALA A 69 4.40 10.52 -9.83
N LYS A 70 5.46 11.34 -9.71
CA LYS A 70 6.51 11.45 -10.73
C LYS A 70 7.55 10.34 -10.56
N SER A 71 7.71 9.83 -9.34
CA SER A 71 8.60 8.73 -9.05
C SER A 71 8.00 7.87 -7.94
N VAL A 72 8.25 6.56 -8.02
CA VAL A 72 7.79 5.60 -7.02
C VAL A 72 8.99 4.72 -6.64
N VAL A 73 9.19 4.55 -5.35
CA VAL A 73 10.27 3.74 -4.78
C VAL A 73 9.66 2.76 -3.79
N ILE A 74 10.16 1.53 -3.79
CA ILE A 74 9.79 0.51 -2.80
C ILE A 74 11.01 0.23 -1.94
N ARG A 75 10.81 0.22 -0.61
CA ARG A 75 11.84 -0.17 0.35
C ARG A 75 11.45 -1.47 1.03
N THR A 76 12.42 -2.37 1.18
CA THR A 76 12.24 -3.63 1.89
C THR A 76 13.31 -3.76 2.98
N GLU A 77 13.01 -4.49 4.04
CA GLU A 77 13.97 -4.68 5.14
C GLU A 77 15.09 -5.63 4.75
N LYS A 78 14.78 -6.63 3.91
CA LYS A 78 15.73 -7.64 3.44
C LYS A 78 15.66 -7.73 1.93
N MET A 79 16.74 -8.19 1.32
CA MET A 79 16.82 -8.39 -0.12
C MET A 79 15.65 -9.23 -0.66
N ASN A 80 15.25 -10.25 0.08
CA ASN A 80 14.17 -11.16 -0.30
C ASN A 80 12.96 -11.03 0.62
N SER A 81 12.66 -9.81 1.05
CA SER A 81 11.56 -9.56 1.98
C SER A 81 10.22 -9.87 1.31
N SER A 82 9.58 -10.94 1.73
CA SER A 82 8.28 -11.35 1.20
C SER A 82 7.37 -11.79 2.35
N GLU A 83 6.07 -11.67 2.13
CA GLU A 83 5.11 -12.21 3.08
C GLU A 83 4.86 -13.70 2.77
N LYS A 84 4.11 -14.41 3.65
CA LYS A 84 3.95 -15.86 3.59
C LYS A 84 3.35 -16.41 2.29
N TYR A 85 2.70 -15.55 1.48
CA TYR A 85 2.12 -15.97 0.20
C TYR A 85 3.00 -15.64 -1.00
N GLY A 86 4.27 -15.30 -0.76
CA GLY A 86 5.24 -15.03 -1.81
C GLY A 86 5.21 -13.63 -2.40
N ARG A 87 4.34 -12.74 -1.89
CA ARG A 87 4.33 -11.35 -2.32
C ARG A 87 5.49 -10.60 -1.67
N ILE A 88 6.06 -9.64 -2.39
CA ILE A 88 7.05 -8.75 -1.80
C ILE A 88 6.34 -7.88 -0.75
N LEU A 89 6.97 -7.73 0.41
CA LEU A 89 6.47 -6.88 1.48
C LEU A 89 7.30 -5.61 1.50
N GLY A 90 6.66 -4.46 1.26
CA GLY A 90 7.43 -3.23 1.13
C GLY A 90 6.70 -1.97 1.56
N TRP A 91 7.49 -0.93 1.79
CA TRP A 91 7.01 0.43 2.02
C TRP A 91 7.15 1.21 0.72
N VAL A 92 6.09 1.93 0.36
CA VAL A 92 6.02 2.68 -0.90
C VAL A 92 6.24 4.16 -0.63
N TYR A 93 7.15 4.76 -1.40
CA TYR A 93 7.45 6.19 -1.31
C TYR A 93 7.25 6.83 -2.67
N VAL A 94 6.67 8.03 -2.70
CA VAL A 94 6.41 8.76 -3.94
C VAL A 94 7.13 10.11 -3.90
N ASN A 95 7.59 10.55 -5.06
CA ASN A 95 8.16 11.90 -5.26
C ASN A 95 9.31 12.26 -4.32
N GLY A 96 10.06 11.28 -3.84
CA GLY A 96 11.16 11.52 -2.91
C GLY A 96 10.74 11.93 -1.50
N GLU A 97 9.45 11.80 -1.16
CA GLU A 97 8.95 12.16 0.17
C GLU A 97 9.48 11.21 1.24
N SER A 98 9.67 11.73 2.45
CA SER A 98 10.19 10.95 3.58
C SER A 98 9.12 10.07 4.24
N GLU A 99 7.85 10.43 4.11
CA GLU A 99 6.75 9.64 4.66
C GLU A 99 6.25 8.63 3.62
N SER A 100 6.14 7.36 4.01
CA SER A 100 5.63 6.33 3.11
C SER A 100 4.14 6.53 2.82
N VAL A 101 3.70 6.08 1.66
CA VAL A 101 2.28 6.02 1.33
C VAL A 101 1.55 5.13 2.34
N ASN A 102 2.20 4.04 2.80
CA ASN A 102 1.68 3.17 3.86
C ASN A 102 1.26 4.00 5.08
N ASN A 103 2.16 4.85 5.55
CA ASN A 103 1.89 5.68 6.72
C ASN A 103 0.84 6.77 6.46
N LYS A 104 0.87 7.37 5.27
CA LYS A 104 -0.16 8.35 4.87
C LYS A 104 -1.56 7.73 4.90
N MET A 105 -1.69 6.49 4.48
CA MET A 105 -2.98 5.80 4.47
C MET A 105 -3.52 5.61 5.90
N ILE A 106 -2.65 5.32 6.86
CA ILE A 106 -3.05 5.23 8.27
C ILE A 106 -3.49 6.61 8.77
N ASN A 107 -2.68 7.62 8.55
CA ASN A 107 -2.94 8.98 9.04
C ASN A 107 -4.20 9.59 8.43
N ASP A 108 -4.49 9.29 7.17
CA ASP A 108 -5.65 9.82 6.46
C ASP A 108 -6.91 8.94 6.64
N GLY A 109 -6.81 7.84 7.40
CA GLY A 109 -7.95 7.03 7.78
C GLY A 109 -8.42 6.03 6.73
N TYR A 110 -7.50 5.53 5.90
CA TYR A 110 -7.82 4.52 4.87
C TYR A 110 -7.27 3.13 5.22
N ALA A 111 -6.39 3.04 6.22
CA ALA A 111 -5.78 1.79 6.62
C ALA A 111 -5.58 1.72 8.13
N TRP A 112 -5.51 0.50 8.64
CA TRP A 112 -5.10 0.21 10.02
C TRP A 112 -3.62 -0.17 10.04
N GLY A 113 -2.94 0.09 11.16
CA GLY A 113 -1.62 -0.48 11.40
C GLY A 113 -1.74 -2.01 11.55
N TYR A 114 -0.81 -2.75 10.94
CA TYR A 114 -0.85 -4.21 10.95
C TYR A 114 0.56 -4.78 10.94
N LEU A 115 0.89 -5.63 11.91
CA LEU A 115 2.22 -6.23 12.06
C LEU A 115 2.24 -7.74 11.79
N GLY A 116 1.24 -8.25 11.07
CA GLY A 116 1.17 -9.68 10.76
C GLY A 116 0.37 -10.50 11.77
N GLU A 117 -0.26 -9.84 12.73
CA GLU A 117 -1.09 -10.44 13.76
C GLU A 117 -2.56 -10.57 13.30
N THR A 118 -3.45 -10.86 14.23
CA THR A 118 -4.89 -10.89 13.95
C THR A 118 -5.36 -9.50 13.51
N LYS A 119 -6.06 -9.45 12.39
CA LYS A 119 -6.61 -8.20 11.86
C LYS A 119 -7.68 -7.64 12.77
N ILE A 120 -7.56 -6.36 13.10
CA ILE A 120 -8.55 -5.63 13.88
C ILE A 120 -9.33 -4.75 12.89
N LYS A 121 -10.59 -5.11 12.63
CA LYS A 121 -11.44 -4.39 11.67
C LYS A 121 -12.36 -3.43 12.41
N ASP A 122 -11.78 -2.36 12.96
CA ASP A 122 -12.54 -1.32 13.64
C ASP A 122 -12.71 -0.11 12.72
N PHE A 123 -13.86 -0.01 12.07
CA PHE A 123 -14.14 1.04 11.10
C PHE A 123 -14.24 2.42 11.74
N GLU A 124 -14.56 2.50 13.02
CA GLU A 124 -14.62 3.78 13.73
C GLU A 124 -13.24 4.42 13.86
N VAL A 125 -12.19 3.59 13.97
CA VAL A 125 -10.81 4.08 13.99
C VAL A 125 -10.49 4.81 12.68
N LEU A 126 -10.92 4.26 11.54
CA LEU A 126 -10.69 4.88 10.23
C LEU A 126 -11.45 6.20 10.10
N LYS A 127 -12.72 6.23 10.50
CA LYS A 127 -13.55 7.43 10.45
C LYS A 127 -12.97 8.54 11.31
N LYS A 128 -12.49 8.19 12.49
CA LYS A 128 -11.88 9.13 13.43
C LYS A 128 -10.58 9.72 12.84
N ALA A 129 -9.75 8.88 12.23
CA ALA A 129 -8.51 9.33 11.60
C ALA A 129 -8.78 10.28 10.42
N ARG A 130 -9.80 9.98 9.61
CA ARG A 130 -10.21 10.87 8.50
C ARG A 130 -10.67 12.23 9.03
N SER A 131 -11.45 12.23 10.08
CA SER A 131 -11.93 13.47 10.70
C SER A 131 -10.76 14.34 11.16
N LYS A 132 -9.73 13.74 11.77
CA LYS A 132 -8.54 14.47 12.24
C LYS A 132 -7.69 15.00 11.09
N SER A 133 -7.60 14.26 9.98
CA SER A 133 -6.79 14.66 8.83
C SER A 133 -7.45 15.76 7.98
N GLY A 134 -8.73 16.01 8.18
CA GLY A 134 -9.50 16.97 7.37
C GLY A 134 -9.81 16.46 5.98
N LYS A 135 -9.77 15.16 5.77
CA LYS A 135 -9.99 14.54 4.45
C LYS A 135 -11.15 13.58 4.45
#